data_533c6735f48866ed492699175fd13381
#
_entry.id   533c6735f48866ed492699175fd13381
#
_cell.length_a   1.000
_cell.length_b   1.000
_cell.length_c   1.000
_cell.angle_alpha   90.00
_cell.angle_beta   90.00
_cell.angle_gamma   90.00
#
_symmetry.space_group_name_H-M   'P 1'
#
loop_
_entity.id
_entity.type
_entity.pdbx_description
1 polymer ?
#
loop_
_entity_poly.entity_id
_entity_poly.type
_entity_poly.pdbx_seq_one_letter_code
_entity_poly.pdbx_strand_id
1 'polypeptide(L)'
;MEYREWDMYDYILESKAAVRNIVENQDTIFEQALNYCKGKKIEQIYILGSGTSYHASVAAKKIVEDKLGVKVINMYPMEFVDNEQVFNPNTLVIGVSHAGRSSSTIRALDKARELGFLTIAMTAERERPITEHADCCVYIEIGDEFAGPKTKGYIGSIATIAMLGLKLAVQNEKIEEKEKQDLEKRMLDTSDQIPDIAERAWAWYRENAENLKKCRRLIVLGYESCMSAMLEGTLKILEAVRYSVVGYEMEEFMHGVYHSIDQDTYLLYLGCPGKHYQRMVNMMKYFGERDHAHNYMVTSEKEQESKENFVYPFQNDPYFASMEYVVPLQVIARKLSLDLGIDCNISSDPNFHKKMGSYTY
;
A
#
# COMPACT_ATOMS: atom_id res chain seq x y z
N MET A 1 -9.11 27.40 -6.89
CA MET A 1 -7.87 26.74 -6.47
C MET A 1 -6.76 27.23 -7.39
N GLU A 2 -5.61 27.62 -6.85
CA GLU A 2 -4.46 27.99 -7.68
C GLU A 2 -4.00 26.81 -8.53
N TYR A 3 -3.60 27.08 -9.77
CA TYR A 3 -3.01 26.10 -10.67
C TYR A 3 -1.71 25.57 -10.06
N ARG A 4 -1.53 24.25 -10.07
CA ARG A 4 -0.29 23.58 -9.69
C ARG A 4 0.27 22.83 -10.89
N GLU A 5 1.59 22.77 -10.99
CA GLU A 5 2.27 21.94 -12.01
C GLU A 5 2.09 20.45 -11.77
N TRP A 6 1.63 20.05 -10.57
CA TRP A 6 1.44 18.66 -10.17
C TRP A 6 0.18 18.49 -9.31
N ASP A 7 -0.40 17.32 -9.38
CA ASP A 7 -1.59 16.92 -8.63
C ASP A 7 -1.46 15.46 -8.16
N MET A 8 -2.16 15.09 -7.08
CA MET A 8 -2.23 13.70 -6.62
C MET A 8 -2.66 12.75 -7.75
N TYR A 9 -3.55 13.19 -8.63
CA TYR A 9 -4.01 12.38 -9.77
C TYR A 9 -2.91 12.12 -10.79
N ASP A 10 -2.03 13.09 -11.04
CA ASP A 10 -0.90 12.93 -11.95
C ASP A 10 0.07 11.85 -11.44
N TYR A 11 0.31 11.83 -10.11
CA TYR A 11 1.15 10.80 -9.49
C TYR A 11 0.54 9.39 -9.56
N ILE A 12 -0.80 9.26 -9.54
CA ILE A 12 -1.46 7.97 -9.83
C ILE A 12 -1.04 7.49 -11.23
N LEU A 13 -1.12 8.35 -12.24
CA LEU A 13 -0.78 8.01 -13.62
C LEU A 13 0.72 7.70 -13.79
N GLU A 14 1.60 8.39 -13.07
CA GLU A 14 3.05 8.17 -13.08
C GLU A 14 3.47 6.82 -12.46
N SER A 15 2.61 6.17 -11.70
CA SER A 15 2.94 4.90 -11.00
C SER A 15 3.40 3.80 -11.97
N LYS A 16 2.83 3.74 -13.18
CA LYS A 16 3.28 2.84 -14.25
C LYS A 16 4.76 3.05 -14.61
N ALA A 17 5.16 4.31 -14.82
CA ALA A 17 6.54 4.64 -15.18
C ALA A 17 7.51 4.36 -14.01
N ALA A 18 7.06 4.60 -12.78
CA ALA A 18 7.85 4.31 -11.59
C ALA A 18 8.16 2.82 -11.42
N VAL A 19 7.17 1.94 -11.60
CA VAL A 19 7.39 0.48 -11.56
C VAL A 19 8.34 0.04 -12.65
N ARG A 20 8.15 0.53 -13.88
CA ARG A 20 9.04 0.23 -15.00
C ARG A 20 10.48 0.65 -14.72
N ASN A 21 10.68 1.85 -14.18
CA ASN A 21 12.02 2.33 -13.81
C ASN A 21 12.70 1.42 -12.78
N ILE A 22 11.95 0.94 -11.75
CA ILE A 22 12.50 0.04 -10.74
C ILE A 22 12.92 -1.30 -11.36
N VAL A 23 12.10 -1.86 -12.26
CA VAL A 23 12.39 -3.14 -12.92
C VAL A 23 13.57 -3.00 -13.91
N GLU A 24 13.57 -1.96 -14.73
CA GLU A 24 14.63 -1.77 -15.76
C GLU A 24 16.00 -1.43 -15.14
N ASN A 25 16.05 -0.73 -14.01
CA ASN A 25 17.29 -0.34 -13.33
C ASN A 25 17.62 -1.21 -12.11
N GLN A 26 17.00 -2.38 -11.97
CA GLN A 26 17.10 -3.25 -10.81
C GLN A 26 18.54 -3.61 -10.41
N ASP A 27 19.45 -3.78 -11.38
CA ASP A 27 20.82 -4.17 -11.10
C ASP A 27 21.57 -3.08 -10.32
N THR A 28 21.36 -1.82 -10.69
CA THR A 28 21.94 -0.69 -9.97
C THR A 28 21.25 -0.43 -8.62
N ILE A 29 19.90 -0.50 -8.58
CA ILE A 29 19.11 -0.20 -7.38
C ILE A 29 19.43 -1.18 -6.26
N PHE A 30 19.60 -2.46 -6.57
CA PHE A 30 19.73 -3.51 -5.55
C PHE A 30 21.15 -4.02 -5.33
N GLU A 31 22.16 -3.55 -6.11
CA GLU A 31 23.54 -4.01 -6.05
C GLU A 31 24.11 -4.01 -4.63
N GLN A 32 23.97 -2.88 -3.93
CA GLN A 32 24.50 -2.74 -2.57
C GLN A 32 23.86 -3.73 -1.60
N ALA A 33 22.52 -3.88 -1.65
CA ALA A 33 21.79 -4.78 -0.76
C ALA A 33 22.13 -6.24 -1.04
N LEU A 34 22.26 -6.64 -2.30
CA LEU A 34 22.65 -7.98 -2.70
C LEU A 34 24.07 -8.31 -2.22
N ASN A 35 25.01 -7.38 -2.43
CA ASN A 35 26.39 -7.55 -1.95
C ASN A 35 26.43 -7.64 -0.41
N TYR A 36 25.66 -6.82 0.29
CA TYR A 36 25.55 -6.83 1.74
C TYR A 36 24.97 -8.14 2.27
N CYS A 37 23.95 -8.72 1.63
CA CYS A 37 23.33 -9.98 2.04
C CYS A 37 24.05 -11.24 1.55
N LYS A 38 25.02 -11.12 0.64
CA LYS A 38 25.70 -12.26 0.01
C LYS A 38 26.40 -13.17 1.05
N GLY A 39 26.06 -14.45 1.01
CA GLY A 39 26.61 -15.45 1.94
C GLY A 39 26.11 -15.38 3.38
N LYS A 40 25.19 -14.46 3.67
CA LYS A 40 24.57 -14.36 4.98
C LYS A 40 23.29 -15.20 5.05
N LYS A 41 23.09 -15.90 6.16
CA LYS A 41 21.90 -16.70 6.39
C LYS A 41 20.75 -15.78 6.80
N ILE A 42 19.63 -15.82 6.09
CA ILE A 42 18.40 -15.12 6.40
C ILE A 42 17.29 -16.16 6.54
N GLU A 43 16.67 -16.25 7.71
CA GLU A 43 15.56 -17.17 8.01
C GLU A 43 14.28 -16.44 8.37
N GLN A 44 14.40 -15.14 8.69
CA GLN A 44 13.28 -14.30 9.05
C GLN A 44 13.53 -12.86 8.55
N ILE A 45 12.47 -12.20 8.08
CA ILE A 45 12.52 -10.81 7.66
C ILE A 45 11.45 -10.03 8.44
N TYR A 46 11.84 -8.95 9.11
CA TYR A 46 10.91 -7.92 9.55
C TYR A 46 10.89 -6.79 8.52
N ILE A 47 9.70 -6.37 8.12
CA ILE A 47 9.53 -5.17 7.31
C ILE A 47 8.74 -4.16 8.15
N LEU A 48 9.43 -3.09 8.56
CA LEU A 48 8.94 -2.12 9.53
C LEU A 48 8.63 -0.79 8.84
N GLY A 49 7.43 -0.28 9.06
CA GLY A 49 6.98 0.99 8.50
C GLY A 49 5.69 1.47 9.14
N SER A 50 5.27 2.68 8.81
CA SER A 50 4.00 3.26 9.27
C SER A 50 3.22 3.83 8.08
N GLY A 51 1.88 3.82 8.17
CA GLY A 51 1.00 4.32 7.10
C GLY A 51 1.28 3.63 5.77
N THR A 52 1.44 4.40 4.71
CA THR A 52 1.70 3.91 3.35
C THR A 52 2.86 2.92 3.28
N SER A 53 3.95 3.13 4.04
CA SER A 53 5.10 2.22 4.07
C SER A 53 4.74 0.85 4.67
N TYR A 54 3.93 0.83 5.74
CA TYR A 54 3.41 -0.42 6.30
C TYR A 54 2.46 -1.10 5.31
N HIS A 55 1.54 -0.37 4.71
CA HIS A 55 0.58 -0.94 3.76
C HIS A 55 1.28 -1.55 2.55
N ALA A 56 2.28 -0.88 1.98
CA ALA A 56 3.09 -1.42 0.88
C ALA A 56 3.81 -2.72 1.29
N SER A 57 4.33 -2.79 2.53
CA SER A 57 4.96 -4.00 3.04
C SER A 57 3.97 -5.17 3.15
N VAL A 58 2.71 -4.90 3.54
CA VAL A 58 1.64 -5.91 3.57
C VAL A 58 1.36 -6.47 2.18
N ALA A 59 1.32 -5.63 1.14
CA ALA A 59 1.15 -6.08 -0.25
C ALA A 59 2.29 -6.99 -0.71
N ALA A 60 3.54 -6.61 -0.42
CA ALA A 60 4.72 -7.33 -0.89
C ALA A 60 5.06 -8.58 -0.07
N LYS A 61 4.48 -8.73 1.14
CA LYS A 61 4.77 -9.86 2.04
C LYS A 61 4.70 -11.20 1.34
N LYS A 62 3.58 -11.48 0.68
CA LYS A 62 3.30 -12.80 0.10
C LYS A 62 4.34 -13.23 -0.92
N ILE A 63 4.73 -12.36 -1.85
CA ILE A 63 5.72 -12.71 -2.87
C ILE A 63 7.11 -12.94 -2.25
N VAL A 64 7.49 -12.14 -1.25
CA VAL A 64 8.78 -12.31 -0.56
C VAL A 64 8.81 -13.63 0.21
N GLU A 65 7.76 -13.94 0.98
CA GLU A 65 7.66 -15.23 1.70
C GLU A 65 7.69 -16.43 0.75
N ASP A 66 6.84 -16.41 -0.29
CA ASP A 66 6.69 -17.53 -1.22
C ASP A 66 7.98 -17.81 -2.01
N LYS A 67 8.68 -16.76 -2.43
CA LYS A 67 9.82 -16.91 -3.34
C LYS A 67 11.16 -17.06 -2.63
N LEU A 68 11.34 -16.39 -1.51
CA LEU A 68 12.56 -16.54 -0.72
C LEU A 68 12.49 -17.73 0.27
N GLY A 69 11.27 -18.19 0.60
CA GLY A 69 11.07 -19.32 1.51
C GLY A 69 11.43 -19.01 2.96
N VAL A 70 11.23 -17.75 3.38
CA VAL A 70 11.50 -17.29 4.75
C VAL A 70 10.27 -16.61 5.34
N LYS A 71 10.14 -16.64 6.67
CA LYS A 71 9.04 -15.95 7.34
C LYS A 71 9.20 -14.42 7.22
N VAL A 72 8.16 -13.74 6.74
CA VAL A 72 8.10 -12.27 6.67
C VAL A 72 7.07 -11.74 7.65
N ILE A 73 7.48 -10.80 8.50
CA ILE A 73 6.66 -10.16 9.53
C ILE A 73 6.58 -8.67 9.23
N ASN A 74 5.37 -8.20 8.89
CA ASN A 74 5.09 -6.76 8.80
C ASN A 74 4.66 -6.26 10.16
N MET A 75 5.29 -5.18 10.64
CA MET A 75 5.03 -4.70 11.99
C MET A 75 5.19 -3.17 12.05
N TYR A 76 4.46 -2.53 12.95
CA TYR A 76 4.71 -1.13 13.27
C TYR A 76 6.05 -0.98 14.00
N PRO A 77 6.86 0.06 13.69
CA PRO A 77 8.20 0.16 14.25
C PRO A 77 8.25 0.17 15.77
N MET A 78 7.32 0.86 16.44
CA MET A 78 7.33 0.91 17.91
C MET A 78 6.87 -0.39 18.56
N GLU A 79 6.04 -1.18 17.88
CA GLU A 79 5.70 -2.53 18.34
C GLU A 79 6.94 -3.44 18.34
N PHE A 80 7.76 -3.37 17.29
CA PHE A 80 9.05 -4.04 17.23
C PHE A 80 9.99 -3.58 18.36
N VAL A 81 10.02 -2.26 18.63
CA VAL A 81 10.90 -1.70 19.68
C VAL A 81 10.46 -2.11 21.08
N ASP A 82 9.17 -2.03 21.38
CA ASP A 82 8.67 -2.12 22.76
C ASP A 82 8.18 -3.51 23.13
N ASN A 83 7.63 -4.28 22.19
CA ASN A 83 6.92 -5.52 22.51
C ASN A 83 7.61 -6.78 21.99
N GLU A 84 8.40 -6.70 20.91
CA GLU A 84 9.06 -7.89 20.38
C GLU A 84 10.26 -8.26 21.23
N GLN A 85 10.29 -9.51 21.73
CA GLN A 85 11.30 -9.99 22.68
C GLN A 85 12.03 -11.26 22.22
N VAL A 86 11.40 -12.04 21.35
CA VAL A 86 11.94 -13.34 20.90
C VAL A 86 12.26 -13.25 19.40
N PHE A 87 13.51 -13.40 19.07
CA PHE A 87 14.01 -13.23 17.71
C PHE A 87 14.73 -14.46 17.18
N ASN A 88 14.66 -14.67 15.87
CA ASN A 88 15.60 -15.55 15.17
C ASN A 88 16.93 -14.80 14.99
N PRO A 89 18.09 -15.40 15.33
CA PRO A 89 19.38 -14.74 15.16
C PRO A 89 19.74 -14.45 13.69
N ASN A 90 19.15 -15.18 12.73
CA ASN A 90 19.36 -14.98 11.30
C ASN A 90 18.25 -14.07 10.72
N THR A 91 18.07 -12.90 11.34
CA THR A 91 17.03 -11.92 10.98
C THR A 91 17.60 -10.81 10.09
N LEU A 92 16.85 -10.46 9.06
CA LEU A 92 16.98 -9.22 8.30
C LEU A 92 15.85 -8.26 8.69
N VAL A 93 16.19 -7.03 9.02
CA VAL A 93 15.22 -5.96 9.31
C VAL A 93 15.28 -4.91 8.21
N ILE A 94 14.15 -4.68 7.55
CA ILE A 94 13.98 -3.66 6.51
C ILE A 94 13.12 -2.55 7.09
N GLY A 95 13.72 -1.37 7.31
CA GLY A 95 13.00 -0.18 7.75
C GLY A 95 12.56 0.67 6.55
N VAL A 96 11.25 0.82 6.34
CA VAL A 96 10.68 1.56 5.20
C VAL A 96 10.14 2.90 5.66
N SER A 97 10.71 3.99 5.13
CA SER A 97 10.23 5.35 5.35
C SER A 97 10.41 6.17 4.08
N HIS A 98 9.31 6.47 3.38
CA HIS A 98 9.35 7.15 2.09
C HIS A 98 10.18 8.45 2.14
N ALA A 99 9.91 9.33 3.09
CA ALA A 99 10.67 10.57 3.30
C ALA A 99 11.97 10.39 4.11
N GLY A 100 12.28 9.18 4.57
CA GLY A 100 13.50 8.87 5.31
C GLY A 100 13.66 9.55 6.68
N ARG A 101 12.54 10.05 7.27
CA ARG A 101 12.57 10.88 8.50
C ARG A 101 11.78 10.30 9.68
N SER A 102 11.10 9.16 9.52
CA SER A 102 10.28 8.57 10.58
C SER A 102 11.15 8.20 11.79
N SER A 103 10.95 8.92 12.90
CA SER A 103 11.71 8.70 14.14
C SER A 103 11.47 7.29 14.70
N SER A 104 10.27 6.74 14.56
CA SER A 104 9.96 5.38 15.01
C SER A 104 10.68 4.31 14.17
N THR A 105 10.73 4.48 12.84
CA THR A 105 11.45 3.55 11.96
C THR A 105 12.96 3.60 12.20
N ILE A 106 13.51 4.79 12.45
CA ILE A 106 14.91 4.98 12.81
C ILE A 106 15.24 4.24 14.11
N ARG A 107 14.44 4.42 15.17
CA ARG A 107 14.61 3.69 16.44
C ARG A 107 14.54 2.18 16.29
N ALA A 108 13.67 1.70 15.43
CA ALA A 108 13.56 0.27 15.16
C ALA A 108 14.80 -0.30 14.45
N LEU A 109 15.39 0.44 13.52
CA LEU A 109 16.66 0.08 12.89
C LEU A 109 17.80 0.11 13.88
N ASP A 110 17.88 1.10 14.76
CA ASP A 110 18.89 1.17 15.82
C ASP A 110 18.81 -0.06 16.75
N LYS A 111 17.60 -0.40 17.24
CA LYS A 111 17.39 -1.62 18.03
C LYS A 111 17.83 -2.88 17.27
N ALA A 112 17.50 -2.98 15.98
CA ALA A 112 17.88 -4.13 15.17
C ALA A 112 19.42 -4.27 15.06
N ARG A 113 20.13 -3.15 14.89
CA ARG A 113 21.62 -3.13 14.88
C ARG A 113 22.20 -3.50 16.26
N GLU A 114 21.63 -2.98 17.34
CA GLU A 114 22.03 -3.35 18.72
C GLU A 114 21.88 -4.85 18.98
N LEU A 115 20.86 -5.49 18.38
CA LEU A 115 20.63 -6.93 18.44
C LEU A 115 21.54 -7.73 17.48
N GLY A 116 22.34 -7.06 16.66
CA GLY A 116 23.26 -7.70 15.71
C GLY A 116 22.58 -8.24 14.45
N PHE A 117 21.37 -7.75 14.11
CA PHE A 117 20.66 -8.16 12.91
C PHE A 117 21.16 -7.45 11.67
N LEU A 118 20.91 -8.03 10.50
CA LEU A 118 21.11 -7.36 9.23
C LEU A 118 20.07 -6.23 9.09
N THR A 119 20.50 -5.05 8.65
CA THR A 119 19.60 -3.91 8.52
C THR A 119 19.68 -3.27 7.14
N ILE A 120 18.50 -3.00 6.56
CA ILE A 120 18.35 -2.25 5.31
C ILE A 120 17.38 -1.10 5.55
N ALA A 121 17.80 0.13 5.26
CA ALA A 121 16.90 1.27 5.14
C ALA A 121 16.34 1.34 3.72
N MET A 122 15.04 1.61 3.59
CA MET A 122 14.39 1.80 2.31
C MET A 122 13.68 3.16 2.28
N THR A 123 14.07 4.04 1.38
CA THR A 123 13.57 5.42 1.30
C THR A 123 13.56 5.94 -0.15
N ALA A 124 12.65 6.87 -0.47
CA ALA A 124 12.63 7.53 -1.79
C ALA A 124 13.56 8.75 -1.86
N GLU A 125 13.91 9.34 -0.71
CA GLU A 125 14.73 10.55 -0.66
C GLU A 125 16.15 10.22 -0.22
N ARG A 126 17.13 10.83 -0.91
CA ARG A 126 18.56 10.66 -0.60
C ARG A 126 18.98 11.55 0.56
N GLU A 127 20.10 11.21 1.20
CA GLU A 127 20.70 12.01 2.29
C GLU A 127 19.69 12.32 3.42
N ARG A 128 18.92 11.31 3.81
CA ARG A 128 17.94 11.41 4.90
C ARG A 128 18.42 10.69 6.16
N PRO A 129 17.95 11.10 7.34
CA PRO A 129 18.41 10.53 8.60
C PRO A 129 18.41 9.00 8.63
N ILE A 130 17.39 8.35 8.09
CA ILE A 130 17.27 6.87 8.10
C ILE A 130 18.48 6.16 7.48
N THR A 131 19.18 6.80 6.53
CA THR A 131 20.31 6.19 5.82
C THR A 131 21.54 5.98 6.70
N GLU A 132 21.63 6.69 7.83
CA GLU A 132 22.72 6.57 8.81
C GLU A 132 22.42 5.50 9.88
N HIS A 133 21.17 5.01 9.94
CA HIS A 133 20.67 4.10 10.95
C HIS A 133 20.53 2.65 10.47
N ALA A 134 21.00 2.33 9.27
CA ALA A 134 21.07 0.97 8.73
C ALA A 134 22.43 0.69 8.11
N ASP A 135 22.78 -0.58 7.99
CA ASP A 135 24.05 -0.98 7.39
C ASP A 135 24.05 -0.89 5.86
N CYS A 136 22.87 -0.86 5.26
CA CYS A 136 22.68 -0.76 3.83
C CYS A 136 21.42 0.04 3.49
N CYS A 137 21.41 0.71 2.33
CA CYS A 137 20.27 1.46 1.84
C CYS A 137 19.82 0.96 0.48
N VAL A 138 18.50 0.92 0.28
CA VAL A 138 17.84 0.73 -1.01
C VAL A 138 16.94 1.94 -1.28
N TYR A 139 17.08 2.55 -2.44
CA TYR A 139 16.26 3.69 -2.81
C TYR A 139 15.03 3.27 -3.61
N ILE A 140 13.88 3.86 -3.27
CA ILE A 140 12.62 3.69 -4.00
C ILE A 140 12.66 4.68 -5.16
N GLU A 141 13.11 4.24 -6.32
CA GLU A 141 13.44 5.09 -7.47
C GLU A 141 12.20 5.45 -8.28
N ILE A 142 11.33 6.30 -7.70
CA ILE A 142 10.07 6.75 -8.29
C ILE A 142 10.08 8.21 -8.75
N GLY A 143 11.20 8.93 -8.53
CA GLY A 143 11.24 10.38 -8.70
C GLY A 143 10.43 11.13 -7.64
N ASP A 144 10.25 12.43 -7.84
CA ASP A 144 9.59 13.31 -6.87
C ASP A 144 8.08 13.04 -6.78
N GLU A 145 7.54 13.14 -5.56
CA GLU A 145 6.12 13.14 -5.27
C GLU A 145 5.81 14.16 -4.17
N PHE A 146 5.28 15.32 -4.57
CA PHE A 146 5.06 16.45 -3.65
C PHE A 146 3.66 16.44 -2.99
N ALA A 147 2.71 15.63 -3.50
CA ALA A 147 1.40 15.51 -2.88
C ALA A 147 1.50 15.02 -1.42
N GLY A 148 0.63 15.52 -0.55
CA GLY A 148 0.54 15.07 0.84
C GLY A 148 0.23 13.57 0.91
N PRO A 149 -0.93 13.13 0.39
CA PRO A 149 -1.23 11.70 0.29
C PRO A 149 -0.40 11.04 -0.82
N LYS A 150 0.51 10.14 -0.42
CA LYS A 150 1.38 9.42 -1.35
C LYS A 150 0.59 8.35 -2.12
N THR A 151 0.74 8.32 -3.44
CA THR A 151 0.10 7.35 -4.36
C THR A 151 1.14 6.55 -5.14
N LYS A 152 1.97 7.23 -5.90
CA LYS A 152 3.11 6.65 -6.60
C LYS A 152 4.10 5.99 -5.63
N GLY A 153 4.30 6.61 -4.45
CA GLY A 153 5.14 6.08 -3.39
C GLY A 153 4.67 4.75 -2.84
N TYR A 154 3.36 4.52 -2.75
CA TYR A 154 2.79 3.22 -2.36
C TYR A 154 3.15 2.14 -3.39
N ILE A 155 2.84 2.38 -4.65
CA ILE A 155 3.08 1.44 -5.75
C ILE A 155 4.58 1.15 -5.91
N GLY A 156 5.41 2.19 -5.88
CA GLY A 156 6.87 2.04 -5.96
C GLY A 156 7.47 1.29 -4.77
N SER A 157 6.93 1.48 -3.57
CA SER A 157 7.38 0.73 -2.38
C SER A 157 7.05 -0.76 -2.52
N ILE A 158 5.86 -1.12 -3.01
CA ILE A 158 5.50 -2.52 -3.29
C ILE A 158 6.51 -3.12 -4.28
N ALA A 159 6.73 -2.44 -5.41
CA ALA A 159 7.65 -2.90 -6.44
C ALA A 159 9.08 -3.07 -5.90
N THR A 160 9.58 -2.09 -5.11
CA THR A 160 10.94 -2.14 -4.56
C THR A 160 11.11 -3.29 -3.56
N ILE A 161 10.15 -3.51 -2.65
CA ILE A 161 10.20 -4.61 -1.69
C ILE A 161 10.10 -5.97 -2.40
N ALA A 162 9.17 -6.10 -3.36
CA ALA A 162 9.00 -7.33 -4.12
C ALA A 162 10.27 -7.67 -4.93
N MET A 163 10.84 -6.67 -5.62
CA MET A 163 12.06 -6.86 -6.41
C MET A 163 13.27 -7.23 -5.55
N LEU A 164 13.44 -6.59 -4.38
CA LEU A 164 14.51 -7.00 -3.45
C LEU A 164 14.32 -8.47 -3.02
N GLY A 165 13.10 -8.88 -2.69
CA GLY A 165 12.79 -10.27 -2.34
C GLY A 165 13.10 -11.25 -3.47
N LEU A 166 12.70 -10.93 -4.70
CA LEU A 166 12.95 -11.76 -5.88
C LEU A 166 14.46 -11.89 -6.19
N LYS A 167 15.20 -10.78 -6.12
CA LYS A 167 16.66 -10.82 -6.36
C LYS A 167 17.40 -11.58 -5.27
N LEU A 168 16.99 -11.45 -4.01
CA LEU A 168 17.52 -12.28 -2.92
C LEU A 168 17.16 -13.78 -3.11
N ALA A 169 15.97 -14.07 -3.65
CA ALA A 169 15.57 -15.45 -3.93
C ALA A 169 16.42 -16.08 -5.05
N VAL A 170 16.73 -15.34 -6.11
CA VAL A 170 17.67 -15.79 -7.15
C VAL A 170 19.08 -15.95 -6.57
N GLN A 171 19.59 -14.95 -5.83
CA GLN A 171 20.94 -15.00 -5.22
C GLN A 171 21.12 -16.21 -4.27
N ASN A 172 20.04 -16.62 -3.58
CA ASN A 172 20.03 -17.75 -2.66
C ASN A 172 19.55 -19.07 -3.32
N GLU A 173 19.49 -19.12 -4.64
CA GLU A 173 19.09 -20.31 -5.43
C GLU A 173 17.72 -20.89 -5.05
N LYS A 174 16.78 -20.02 -4.62
CA LYS A 174 15.41 -20.41 -4.27
C LYS A 174 14.49 -20.44 -5.48
N ILE A 175 14.74 -19.56 -6.46
CA ILE A 175 14.08 -19.52 -7.76
C ILE A 175 15.10 -19.30 -8.87
N GLU A 176 14.74 -19.69 -10.07
CA GLU A 176 15.55 -19.43 -11.27
C GLU A 176 15.36 -18.01 -11.78
N GLU A 177 16.34 -17.48 -12.52
CA GLU A 177 16.25 -16.16 -13.15
C GLU A 177 15.03 -16.03 -14.06
N LYS A 178 14.66 -17.11 -14.77
CA LYS A 178 13.46 -17.14 -15.62
C LYS A 178 12.18 -16.93 -14.83
N GLU A 179 12.04 -17.55 -13.65
CA GLU A 179 10.86 -17.36 -12.80
C GLU A 179 10.78 -15.91 -12.30
N LYS A 180 11.91 -15.32 -11.94
CA LYS A 180 12.00 -13.90 -11.59
C LYS A 180 11.49 -13.02 -12.73
N GLN A 181 11.97 -13.25 -13.96
CA GLN A 181 11.56 -12.49 -15.15
C GLN A 181 10.05 -12.63 -15.44
N ASP A 182 9.48 -13.81 -15.26
CA ASP A 182 8.04 -14.04 -15.41
C ASP A 182 7.23 -13.24 -14.37
N LEU A 183 7.73 -13.14 -13.12
CA LEU A 183 7.10 -12.35 -12.06
C LEU A 183 7.26 -10.85 -12.30
N GLU A 184 8.41 -10.39 -12.78
CA GLU A 184 8.63 -9.01 -13.23
C GLU A 184 7.63 -8.60 -14.31
N LYS A 185 7.47 -9.47 -15.32
CA LYS A 185 6.50 -9.24 -16.38
C LYS A 185 5.08 -9.09 -15.83
N ARG A 186 4.66 -9.97 -14.93
CA ARG A 186 3.33 -9.90 -14.29
C ARG A 186 3.15 -8.59 -13.51
N MET A 187 4.17 -8.12 -12.78
CA MET A 187 4.14 -6.83 -12.08
C MET A 187 4.03 -5.65 -13.06
N LEU A 188 4.76 -5.69 -14.18
CA LEU A 188 4.68 -4.69 -15.24
C LEU A 188 3.30 -4.69 -15.90
N ASP A 189 2.79 -5.87 -16.29
CA ASP A 189 1.46 -6.03 -16.90
C ASP A 189 0.36 -5.46 -15.97
N THR A 190 0.48 -5.68 -14.65
CA THR A 190 -0.44 -5.12 -13.63
C THR A 190 -0.33 -3.60 -13.56
N SER A 191 0.89 -3.06 -13.46
CA SER A 191 1.10 -1.61 -13.36
C SER A 191 0.72 -0.86 -14.64
N ASP A 192 0.83 -1.51 -15.80
CA ASP A 192 0.47 -0.95 -17.10
C ASP A 192 -1.03 -0.63 -17.22
N GLN A 193 -1.88 -1.26 -16.41
CA GLN A 193 -3.32 -1.00 -16.36
C GLN A 193 -3.68 0.25 -15.53
N ILE A 194 -2.80 0.73 -14.65
CA ILE A 194 -3.10 1.81 -13.70
C ILE A 194 -3.70 3.06 -14.37
N PRO A 195 -3.17 3.58 -15.50
CA PRO A 195 -3.74 4.76 -16.14
C PRO A 195 -5.19 4.55 -16.64
N ASP A 196 -5.50 3.39 -17.26
CA ASP A 196 -6.85 3.07 -17.73
C ASP A 196 -7.81 2.87 -16.56
N ILE A 197 -7.37 2.18 -15.49
CA ILE A 197 -8.14 2.04 -14.25
C ILE A 197 -8.47 3.43 -13.68
N ALA A 198 -7.50 4.32 -13.61
CA ALA A 198 -7.69 5.68 -13.07
C ALA A 198 -8.69 6.51 -13.88
N GLU A 199 -8.60 6.46 -15.21
CA GLU A 199 -9.52 7.15 -16.11
C GLU A 199 -10.96 6.64 -15.95
N ARG A 200 -11.16 5.31 -15.96
CA ARG A 200 -12.46 4.68 -15.77
C ARG A 200 -13.02 4.89 -14.37
N ALA A 201 -12.18 4.83 -13.35
CA ALA A 201 -12.57 5.13 -11.98
C ALA A 201 -13.02 6.58 -11.82
N TRP A 202 -12.39 7.52 -12.54
CA TRP A 202 -12.84 8.90 -12.56
C TRP A 202 -14.20 9.06 -13.26
N ALA A 203 -14.43 8.36 -14.37
CA ALA A 203 -15.72 8.34 -15.03
C ALA A 203 -16.83 7.82 -14.10
N TRP A 204 -16.59 6.67 -13.46
CA TRP A 204 -17.48 6.08 -12.47
C TRP A 204 -17.72 7.01 -11.26
N TYR A 205 -16.66 7.65 -10.74
CA TYR A 205 -16.80 8.64 -9.66
C TYR A 205 -17.78 9.77 -10.04
N ARG A 206 -17.68 10.33 -11.23
CA ARG A 206 -18.56 11.42 -11.69
C ARG A 206 -20.03 11.04 -11.66
N GLU A 207 -20.37 9.81 -12.00
CA GLU A 207 -21.74 9.29 -11.95
C GLU A 207 -22.25 9.15 -10.51
N ASN A 208 -21.37 8.94 -9.54
CA ASN A 208 -21.69 8.73 -8.13
C ASN A 208 -21.39 9.93 -7.23
N ALA A 209 -20.81 11.01 -7.75
CA ALA A 209 -20.31 12.14 -6.99
C ALA A 209 -21.37 12.78 -6.08
N GLU A 210 -22.61 12.97 -6.59
CA GLU A 210 -23.69 13.60 -5.80
C GLU A 210 -24.11 12.78 -4.58
N ASN A 211 -23.93 11.46 -4.61
CA ASN A 211 -24.18 10.62 -3.45
C ASN A 211 -22.94 10.57 -2.54
N LEU A 212 -21.74 10.37 -3.11
CA LEU A 212 -20.50 10.30 -2.36
C LEU A 212 -20.19 11.60 -1.58
N LYS A 213 -20.56 12.77 -2.09
CA LYS A 213 -20.45 14.06 -1.37
C LYS A 213 -21.27 14.11 -0.06
N LYS A 214 -22.32 13.32 0.06
CA LYS A 214 -23.15 13.24 1.28
C LYS A 214 -22.53 12.34 2.33
N CYS A 215 -21.59 11.47 1.96
CA CYS A 215 -20.91 10.56 2.87
C CYS A 215 -20.23 11.33 4.00
N ARG A 216 -20.43 10.86 5.23
CA ARG A 216 -19.72 11.34 6.44
C ARG A 216 -19.13 10.21 7.26
N ARG A 217 -19.43 8.99 6.86
CA ARG A 217 -18.91 7.75 7.43
C ARG A 217 -18.75 6.71 6.33
N LEU A 218 -17.52 6.38 6.03
CA LEU A 218 -17.18 5.35 5.04
C LEU A 218 -16.46 4.20 5.72
N ILE A 219 -16.90 2.98 5.42
CA ILE A 219 -16.20 1.76 5.82
C ILE A 219 -15.71 1.06 4.55
N VAL A 220 -14.42 0.77 4.50
CA VAL A 220 -13.79 0.03 3.41
C VAL A 220 -13.54 -1.39 3.85
N LEU A 221 -13.95 -2.37 3.05
CA LEU A 221 -13.81 -3.79 3.35
C LEU A 221 -12.92 -4.47 2.31
N GLY A 222 -11.96 -5.26 2.78
CA GLY A 222 -11.06 -6.03 1.93
C GLY A 222 -10.63 -7.33 2.59
N TYR A 223 -10.06 -8.24 1.80
CA TYR A 223 -9.49 -9.50 2.28
C TYR A 223 -8.40 -10.01 1.33
N GLU A 224 -7.59 -10.97 1.79
CA GLU A 224 -6.55 -11.64 1.00
C GLU A 224 -5.67 -10.63 0.22
N SER A 225 -5.56 -10.77 -1.10
CA SER A 225 -4.74 -9.90 -1.96
C SER A 225 -5.17 -8.43 -1.97
N CYS A 226 -6.40 -8.11 -1.56
CA CYS A 226 -6.91 -6.74 -1.45
C CYS A 226 -6.73 -6.12 -0.04
N MET A 227 -6.16 -6.85 0.92
CA MET A 227 -5.97 -6.34 2.29
C MET A 227 -5.15 -5.05 2.33
N SER A 228 -4.05 -5.01 1.59
CA SER A 228 -3.20 -3.82 1.51
C SER A 228 -3.90 -2.65 0.79
N ALA A 229 -4.63 -2.92 -0.29
CA ALA A 229 -5.41 -1.90 -1.01
C ALA A 229 -6.51 -1.31 -0.12
N MET A 230 -7.14 -2.11 0.72
CA MET A 230 -8.12 -1.67 1.71
C MET A 230 -7.48 -0.72 2.73
N LEU A 231 -6.34 -1.11 3.33
CA LEU A 231 -5.61 -0.28 4.29
C LEU A 231 -5.18 1.05 3.68
N GLU A 232 -4.55 1.00 2.50
CA GLU A 232 -4.04 2.20 1.83
C GLU A 232 -5.16 3.08 1.31
N GLY A 233 -6.19 2.52 0.67
CA GLY A 233 -7.34 3.27 0.18
C GLY A 233 -8.10 3.96 1.31
N THR A 234 -8.28 3.29 2.44
CA THR A 234 -8.85 3.88 3.67
C THR A 234 -8.04 5.11 4.09
N LEU A 235 -6.71 4.97 4.20
CA LEU A 235 -5.83 6.07 4.59
C LEU A 235 -5.91 7.22 3.59
N LYS A 236 -5.84 6.95 2.29
CA LYS A 236 -5.87 7.99 1.24
C LYS A 236 -7.18 8.77 1.26
N ILE A 237 -8.32 8.08 1.38
CA ILE A 237 -9.62 8.76 1.45
C ILE A 237 -9.70 9.59 2.75
N LEU A 238 -9.34 9.02 3.90
CA LEU A 238 -9.36 9.72 5.19
C LEU A 238 -8.52 11.00 5.17
N GLU A 239 -7.28 10.93 4.68
CA GLU A 239 -6.38 12.08 4.56
C GLU A 239 -6.96 13.18 3.67
N ALA A 240 -7.65 12.78 2.61
CA ALA A 240 -8.17 13.69 1.59
C ALA A 240 -9.48 14.36 2.01
N VAL A 241 -10.44 13.59 2.52
CA VAL A 241 -11.80 14.09 2.84
C VAL A 241 -11.96 14.59 4.27
N ARG A 242 -11.06 14.18 5.18
CA ARG A 242 -10.95 14.66 6.57
C ARG A 242 -12.20 14.40 7.43
N TYR A 243 -12.94 13.33 7.13
CA TYR A 243 -14.00 12.78 7.99
C TYR A 243 -13.74 11.30 8.29
N SER A 244 -14.64 10.63 9.02
CA SER A 244 -14.43 9.25 9.45
C SER A 244 -14.42 8.27 8.28
N VAL A 245 -13.25 7.69 8.00
CA VAL A 245 -13.06 6.57 7.08
C VAL A 245 -12.29 5.49 7.83
N VAL A 246 -12.82 4.28 7.85
CA VAL A 246 -12.21 3.14 8.54
C VAL A 246 -12.15 1.92 7.61
N GLY A 247 -11.12 1.11 7.76
CA GLY A 247 -10.95 -0.12 6.99
C GLY A 247 -11.02 -1.33 7.91
N TYR A 248 -11.70 -2.37 7.46
CA TYR A 248 -11.74 -3.65 8.17
C TYR A 248 -11.48 -4.81 7.21
N GLU A 249 -10.75 -5.79 7.73
CA GLU A 249 -10.76 -7.11 7.13
C GLU A 249 -12.18 -7.69 7.21
N MET A 250 -12.59 -8.40 6.17
CA MET A 250 -13.98 -8.83 6.00
C MET A 250 -14.51 -9.72 7.15
N GLU A 251 -13.69 -10.67 7.63
CA GLU A 251 -14.10 -11.53 8.75
C GLU A 251 -14.15 -10.73 10.06
N GLU A 252 -13.15 -9.89 10.33
CA GLU A 252 -13.10 -9.03 11.52
C GLU A 252 -14.31 -8.07 11.58
N PHE A 253 -14.75 -7.55 10.44
CA PHE A 253 -15.94 -6.72 10.36
C PHE A 253 -17.20 -7.44 10.92
N MET A 254 -17.32 -8.75 10.69
CA MET A 254 -18.45 -9.54 11.17
C MET A 254 -18.42 -9.79 12.69
N HIS A 255 -17.31 -9.46 13.38
CA HIS A 255 -17.14 -9.65 14.82
C HIS A 255 -17.43 -8.36 15.62
N GLY A 256 -18.55 -7.67 15.31
CA GLY A 256 -19.04 -6.54 16.09
C GLY A 256 -19.34 -5.28 15.29
N VAL A 257 -18.53 -4.94 14.29
CA VAL A 257 -18.66 -3.70 13.51
C VAL A 257 -20.03 -3.60 12.82
N TYR A 258 -20.58 -4.71 12.36
CA TYR A 258 -21.88 -4.80 11.70
C TYR A 258 -23.06 -4.26 12.55
N HIS A 259 -22.93 -4.22 13.86
CA HIS A 259 -23.97 -3.64 14.74
C HIS A 259 -24.12 -2.12 14.54
N SER A 260 -23.14 -1.46 13.98
CA SER A 260 -23.10 -0.01 13.80
C SER A 260 -23.56 0.45 12.42
N ILE A 261 -24.03 -0.46 11.58
CA ILE A 261 -24.47 -0.16 10.21
C ILE A 261 -25.89 0.35 10.23
N ASP A 262 -26.12 1.45 9.52
CA ASP A 262 -27.39 2.13 9.36
C ASP A 262 -27.52 2.72 7.95
N GLN A 263 -28.62 3.42 7.68
CA GLN A 263 -28.92 4.05 6.39
C GLN A 263 -27.97 5.19 6.00
N ASP A 264 -27.23 5.75 6.95
CA ASP A 264 -26.26 6.82 6.71
C ASP A 264 -24.83 6.28 6.52
N THR A 265 -24.66 4.95 6.58
CA THR A 265 -23.37 4.28 6.40
C THR A 265 -23.08 4.02 4.93
N TYR A 266 -21.87 4.35 4.51
CA TYR A 266 -21.32 4.03 3.21
C TYR A 266 -20.34 2.86 3.35
N LEU A 267 -20.54 1.81 2.54
CA LEU A 267 -19.71 0.62 2.51
C LEU A 267 -19.07 0.48 1.13
N LEU A 268 -17.75 0.37 1.10
CA LEU A 268 -16.97 0.15 -0.12
C LEU A 268 -16.25 -1.18 -0.02
N TYR A 269 -16.66 -2.14 -0.84
CA TYR A 269 -16.14 -3.50 -0.87
C TYR A 269 -15.06 -3.65 -1.93
N LEU A 270 -13.91 -4.24 -1.58
CA LEU A 270 -12.89 -4.66 -2.55
C LEU A 270 -13.09 -6.14 -2.87
N GLY A 271 -13.94 -6.39 -3.87
CA GLY A 271 -14.39 -7.71 -4.30
C GLY A 271 -13.41 -8.39 -5.25
N CYS A 272 -12.19 -8.70 -4.78
CA CYS A 272 -11.27 -9.52 -5.54
C CYS A 272 -11.78 -10.98 -5.61
N PRO A 273 -11.77 -11.64 -6.79
CA PRO A 273 -12.14 -13.04 -6.90
C PRO A 273 -11.30 -13.95 -5.99
N GLY A 274 -11.96 -14.90 -5.31
CA GLY A 274 -11.30 -15.80 -4.38
C GLY A 274 -12.28 -16.58 -3.51
N LYS A 275 -11.77 -17.26 -2.50
CA LYS A 275 -12.57 -18.16 -1.63
C LYS A 275 -13.74 -17.45 -0.95
N HIS A 276 -13.57 -16.18 -0.62
CA HIS A 276 -14.50 -15.43 0.21
C HIS A 276 -15.35 -14.42 -0.59
N TYR A 277 -15.16 -14.36 -1.92
CA TYR A 277 -15.86 -13.43 -2.78
C TYR A 277 -17.38 -13.48 -2.60
N GLN A 278 -17.98 -14.68 -2.66
CA GLN A 278 -19.43 -14.86 -2.51
C GLN A 278 -19.94 -14.39 -1.14
N ARG A 279 -19.13 -14.54 -0.10
CA ARG A 279 -19.47 -14.02 1.25
C ARG A 279 -19.53 -12.50 1.25
N MET A 280 -18.59 -11.82 0.59
CA MET A 280 -18.60 -10.36 0.45
C MET A 280 -19.83 -9.88 -0.34
N VAL A 281 -20.19 -10.54 -1.43
CA VAL A 281 -21.43 -10.26 -2.19
C VAL A 281 -22.67 -10.43 -1.33
N ASN A 282 -22.76 -11.52 -0.56
CA ASN A 282 -23.87 -11.77 0.36
C ASN A 282 -23.96 -10.69 1.45
N MET A 283 -22.84 -10.23 1.96
CA MET A 283 -22.76 -9.15 2.96
C MET A 283 -23.25 -7.82 2.37
N MET A 284 -22.79 -7.45 1.17
CA MET A 284 -23.26 -6.25 0.46
C MET A 284 -24.77 -6.26 0.28
N LYS A 285 -25.34 -7.39 -0.19
CA LYS A 285 -26.78 -7.57 -0.36
C LYS A 285 -27.51 -7.45 0.99
N TYR A 286 -27.02 -8.12 2.03
CA TYR A 286 -27.64 -8.11 3.36
C TYR A 286 -27.76 -6.68 3.95
N PHE A 287 -26.70 -5.88 3.91
CA PHE A 287 -26.73 -4.51 4.43
C PHE A 287 -27.52 -3.55 3.56
N GLY A 288 -27.61 -3.79 2.26
CA GLY A 288 -28.50 -3.04 1.38
C GLY A 288 -29.98 -3.29 1.68
N GLU A 289 -30.36 -4.54 1.93
CA GLU A 289 -31.74 -4.94 2.21
C GLU A 289 -32.20 -4.60 3.64
N ARG A 290 -31.34 -4.89 4.63
CA ARG A 290 -31.69 -4.72 6.07
C ARG A 290 -31.58 -3.27 6.53
N ASP A 291 -30.45 -2.61 6.19
CA ASP A 291 -30.09 -1.32 6.80
C ASP A 291 -30.18 -0.17 5.79
N HIS A 292 -30.49 -0.46 4.52
CA HIS A 292 -30.50 0.52 3.44
C HIS A 292 -29.18 1.30 3.30
N ALA A 293 -28.06 0.66 3.69
CA ALA A 293 -26.73 1.23 3.58
C ALA A 293 -26.35 1.52 2.13
N HIS A 294 -25.53 2.54 1.92
CA HIS A 294 -25.00 2.88 0.61
C HIS A 294 -23.84 1.95 0.25
N ASN A 295 -24.07 0.99 -0.64
CA ASN A 295 -23.10 -0.03 -1.00
C ASN A 295 -22.44 0.29 -2.35
N TYR A 296 -21.12 0.17 -2.38
CA TYR A 296 -20.26 0.26 -3.56
C TYR A 296 -19.30 -0.90 -3.59
N MET A 297 -19.00 -1.44 -4.77
CA MET A 297 -18.00 -2.50 -4.93
C MET A 297 -17.02 -2.16 -6.03
N VAL A 298 -15.75 -2.46 -5.79
CA VAL A 298 -14.69 -2.49 -6.80
C VAL A 298 -14.39 -3.96 -7.08
N THR A 299 -14.61 -4.43 -8.32
CA THR A 299 -14.47 -5.84 -8.66
C THR A 299 -14.20 -6.05 -10.14
N SER A 300 -13.74 -7.26 -10.51
CA SER A 300 -13.65 -7.73 -11.89
C SER A 300 -14.87 -8.51 -12.36
N GLU A 301 -15.79 -8.84 -11.45
CA GLU A 301 -16.91 -9.74 -11.72
C GLU A 301 -18.09 -8.98 -12.38
N LYS A 302 -18.35 -9.29 -13.66
CA LYS A 302 -19.35 -8.60 -14.49
C LYS A 302 -20.79 -8.73 -13.98
N GLU A 303 -21.11 -9.79 -13.25
CA GLU A 303 -22.44 -9.97 -12.64
C GLU A 303 -22.76 -8.93 -11.56
N GLN A 304 -21.75 -8.17 -11.11
CA GLN A 304 -21.92 -7.04 -10.19
C GLN A 304 -22.10 -5.71 -10.91
N GLU A 305 -22.23 -5.69 -12.23
CA GLU A 305 -22.36 -4.44 -12.99
C GLU A 305 -23.60 -3.67 -12.56
N SER A 306 -23.38 -2.47 -12.03
CA SER A 306 -24.39 -1.50 -11.62
C SER A 306 -23.79 -0.09 -11.66
N LYS A 307 -24.63 0.92 -11.47
CA LYS A 307 -24.13 2.31 -11.39
C LYS A 307 -23.21 2.51 -10.19
N GLU A 308 -23.51 1.88 -9.06
CA GLU A 308 -22.79 2.01 -7.80
C GLU A 308 -21.45 1.27 -7.83
N ASN A 309 -21.33 0.21 -8.62
CA ASN A 309 -20.14 -0.65 -8.63
C ASN A 309 -19.16 -0.25 -9.73
N PHE A 310 -17.88 -0.20 -9.36
CA PHE A 310 -16.78 -0.08 -10.31
C PHE A 310 -16.36 -1.46 -10.78
N VAL A 311 -16.75 -1.85 -11.98
CA VAL A 311 -16.41 -3.13 -12.59
C VAL A 311 -15.33 -2.91 -13.65
N TYR A 312 -14.18 -3.56 -13.46
CA TYR A 312 -13.03 -3.46 -14.34
C TYR A 312 -12.34 -4.83 -14.50
N PRO A 313 -11.87 -5.21 -15.69
CA PRO A 313 -11.20 -6.50 -15.90
C PRO A 313 -9.77 -6.49 -15.32
N PHE A 314 -9.65 -6.41 -14.00
CA PHE A 314 -8.39 -6.47 -13.28
C PHE A 314 -7.62 -7.76 -13.61
N GLN A 315 -6.29 -7.72 -13.55
CA GLN A 315 -5.44 -8.91 -13.71
C GLN A 315 -5.67 -9.93 -12.57
N ASN A 316 -6.07 -9.43 -11.40
CA ASN A 316 -6.25 -10.25 -10.19
C ASN A 316 -5.03 -11.10 -9.84
N ASP A 317 -3.84 -10.57 -10.11
CA ASP A 317 -2.61 -11.27 -9.79
C ASP A 317 -2.49 -11.48 -8.27
N PRO A 318 -2.24 -12.70 -7.77
CA PRO A 318 -2.23 -13.00 -6.34
C PRO A 318 -1.15 -12.28 -5.55
N TYR A 319 -0.15 -11.67 -6.23
CA TYR A 319 0.92 -10.87 -5.60
C TYR A 319 0.74 -9.37 -5.81
N PHE A 320 0.08 -8.97 -6.91
CA PHE A 320 0.06 -7.58 -7.36
C PHE A 320 -1.34 -6.95 -7.41
N ALA A 321 -2.42 -7.69 -7.12
CA ALA A 321 -3.80 -7.18 -7.16
C ALA A 321 -3.98 -5.88 -6.33
N SER A 322 -3.28 -5.73 -5.21
CA SER A 322 -3.33 -4.49 -4.42
C SER A 322 -2.91 -3.24 -5.19
N MET A 323 -2.05 -3.38 -6.23
CA MET A 323 -1.63 -2.26 -7.07
C MET A 323 -2.76 -1.74 -7.97
N GLU A 324 -3.68 -2.62 -8.36
CA GLU A 324 -4.84 -2.28 -9.19
C GLU A 324 -6.02 -1.79 -8.35
N TYR A 325 -6.39 -2.56 -7.32
CA TYR A 325 -7.57 -2.30 -6.49
C TYR A 325 -7.49 -1.01 -5.65
N VAL A 326 -6.29 -0.52 -5.37
CA VAL A 326 -6.11 0.76 -4.67
C VAL A 326 -6.44 1.97 -5.54
N VAL A 327 -6.30 1.87 -6.87
CA VAL A 327 -6.41 2.99 -7.79
C VAL A 327 -7.79 3.67 -7.75
N PRO A 328 -8.93 2.96 -7.80
CA PRO A 328 -10.24 3.60 -7.66
C PRO A 328 -10.37 4.38 -6.34
N LEU A 329 -9.80 3.90 -5.24
CA LEU A 329 -9.85 4.56 -3.94
C LEU A 329 -8.99 5.83 -3.92
N GLN A 330 -7.82 5.79 -4.56
CA GLN A 330 -6.97 6.98 -4.73
C GLN A 330 -7.66 8.05 -5.59
N VAL A 331 -8.39 7.63 -6.63
CA VAL A 331 -9.21 8.53 -7.46
C VAL A 331 -10.36 9.13 -6.65
N ILE A 332 -11.11 8.33 -5.87
CA ILE A 332 -12.12 8.84 -4.94
C ILE A 332 -11.50 9.87 -3.99
N ALA A 333 -10.37 9.54 -3.36
CA ALA A 333 -9.69 10.43 -2.42
C ALA A 333 -9.46 11.82 -3.04
N ARG A 334 -8.85 11.86 -4.22
CA ARG A 334 -8.56 13.13 -4.89
C ARG A 334 -9.80 13.86 -5.39
N LYS A 335 -10.71 13.17 -6.07
CA LYS A 335 -11.86 13.83 -6.72
C LYS A 335 -12.91 14.27 -5.70
N LEU A 336 -13.18 13.43 -4.69
CA LEU A 336 -14.11 13.77 -3.62
C LEU A 336 -13.58 14.93 -2.75
N SER A 337 -12.28 14.99 -2.47
CA SER A 337 -11.71 16.12 -1.73
C SER A 337 -11.91 17.44 -2.48
N LEU A 338 -11.72 17.44 -3.81
CA LEU A 338 -11.97 18.62 -4.65
C LEU A 338 -13.43 19.08 -4.58
N ASP A 339 -14.37 18.12 -4.71
CA ASP A 339 -15.80 18.41 -4.66
C ASP A 339 -16.26 18.90 -3.28
N LEU A 340 -15.54 18.52 -2.22
CA LEU A 340 -15.74 19.03 -0.86
C LEU A 340 -15.00 20.37 -0.59
N GLY A 341 -14.30 20.92 -1.58
CA GLY A 341 -13.53 22.16 -1.43
C GLY A 341 -12.22 22.00 -0.66
N ILE A 342 -11.71 20.77 -0.53
CA ILE A 342 -10.48 20.45 0.19
C ILE A 342 -9.35 20.20 -0.81
N ASP A 343 -8.25 20.95 -0.70
CA ASP A 343 -7.01 20.60 -1.40
C ASP A 343 -6.23 19.58 -0.57
N CYS A 344 -6.39 18.30 -0.90
CA CYS A 344 -5.71 17.23 -0.18
C CYS A 344 -4.20 17.17 -0.44
N ASN A 345 -3.69 17.84 -1.48
CA ASN A 345 -2.25 17.93 -1.73
C ASN A 345 -1.53 18.71 -0.62
N ILE A 346 -2.26 19.50 0.17
CA ILE A 346 -1.73 20.27 1.31
C ILE A 346 -2.10 19.57 2.62
N SER A 347 -1.10 19.39 3.49
CA SER A 347 -1.33 18.91 4.86
C SER A 347 -2.29 19.81 5.64
N SER A 348 -3.16 19.21 6.46
CA SER A 348 -4.06 19.96 7.36
C SER A 348 -3.31 20.70 8.48
N ASP A 349 -2.17 20.18 8.94
CA ASP A 349 -1.24 20.86 9.86
C ASP A 349 0.22 20.55 9.44
N PRO A 350 0.88 21.45 8.72
CA PRO A 350 2.27 21.26 8.28
C PRO A 350 3.28 21.16 9.43
N ASN A 351 2.90 21.57 10.64
CA ASN A 351 3.76 21.52 11.82
C ASN A 351 3.51 20.29 12.71
N PHE A 352 2.55 19.44 12.38
CA PHE A 352 2.16 18.30 13.22
C PHE A 352 3.34 17.40 13.58
N HIS A 353 4.10 16.95 12.59
CA HIS A 353 5.24 16.04 12.79
C HIS A 353 6.34 16.66 13.66
N LYS A 354 6.59 17.97 13.50
CA LYS A 354 7.54 18.69 14.33
C LYS A 354 7.08 18.78 15.78
N LYS A 355 5.80 19.11 16.00
CA LYS A 355 5.21 19.21 17.34
C LYS A 355 5.17 17.85 18.07
N MET A 356 4.94 16.78 17.34
CA MET A 356 4.86 15.42 17.89
C MET A 356 6.22 14.69 17.96
N GLY A 357 7.30 15.26 17.44
CA GLY A 357 8.59 14.60 17.40
C GLY A 357 8.60 13.31 16.58
N SER A 358 7.68 13.18 15.64
CA SER A 358 7.55 11.96 14.83
C SER A 358 8.47 11.95 13.61
N TYR A 359 9.17 13.06 13.34
CA TYR A 359 10.22 13.17 12.33
C TYR A 359 11.54 13.59 12.95
N THR A 360 12.62 12.98 12.47
CA THR A 360 14.01 13.40 12.68
C THR A 360 14.40 14.34 11.54
N TYR A 361 15.12 15.45 11.85
CA TYR A 361 15.50 16.50 10.90
C TYR A 361 17.01 16.59 10.77
#